data_5f90ade0959b2cb827e4dc4e000dbb50
#
_entry.id   5f90ade0959b2cb827e4dc4e000dbb50
#
_cell.length_a   1.000
_cell.length_b   1.000
_cell.length_c   1.000
_cell.angle_alpha   90.00
_cell.angle_beta   90.00
_cell.angle_gamma   90.00
#
_symmetry.space_group_name_H-M   'P 1'
#
loop_
_entity.id
_entity.type
_entity.pdbx_description
1 polymer ?
#
loop_
_entity_poly.entity_id
_entity_poly.type
_entity_poly.pdbx_seq_one_letter_code
_entity_poly.pdbx_strand_id
1 'polypeptide(L)'
;QLNSRDLEQWLLSLEQLTTTQFSALSIEKERVELRFAHRQCLNKGSIGEAIYKIQLIPEQDLVWSSGDILEIQCENNTIDIQNFLAAQQQKDAVDFIPQLRRLNLRKLPPRASLSFAEWITQFESLAQREYSIASLPENGLIELVVRQQQTESGFGLGSGRLTVGLEQDQSLQANIRHNPSFHL
;
A
#
# COMPACT_ATOMS: atom_id res chain seq x y z
N GLN A 1 -19.93 -23.50 -19.58
CA GLN A 1 -18.98 -22.83 -18.66
C GLN A 1 -17.59 -23.22 -19.12
N LEU A 2 -16.84 -22.26 -19.68
CA LEU A 2 -15.42 -22.42 -19.98
C LEU A 2 -14.67 -22.57 -18.65
N ASN A 3 -13.93 -23.64 -18.48
CA ASN A 3 -13.11 -23.83 -17.30
C ASN A 3 -11.78 -23.04 -17.44
N SER A 4 -11.09 -22.79 -16.32
CA SER A 4 -9.85 -22.00 -16.30
C SER A 4 -8.76 -22.56 -17.22
N ARG A 5 -8.71 -23.89 -17.44
CA ARG A 5 -7.76 -24.55 -18.35
C ARG A 5 -8.03 -24.24 -19.81
N ASP A 6 -9.30 -24.18 -20.21
CA ASP A 6 -9.67 -23.86 -21.59
C ASP A 6 -9.33 -22.40 -21.91
N LEU A 7 -9.45 -21.50 -20.92
CA LEU A 7 -9.07 -20.10 -21.06
C LEU A 7 -7.55 -19.93 -21.19
N GLU A 8 -6.77 -20.64 -20.39
CA GLU A 8 -5.31 -20.63 -20.47
C GLU A 8 -4.81 -21.18 -21.81
N GLN A 9 -5.36 -22.29 -22.29
CA GLN A 9 -5.03 -22.84 -23.62
C GLN A 9 -5.40 -21.89 -24.75
N TRP A 10 -6.52 -21.20 -24.65
CA TRP A 10 -6.95 -20.22 -25.63
C TRP A 10 -6.01 -18.99 -25.66
N LEU A 11 -5.60 -18.49 -24.49
CA LEU A 11 -4.62 -17.40 -24.36
C LEU A 11 -3.26 -17.78 -24.93
N LEU A 12 -2.75 -18.99 -24.64
CA LEU A 12 -1.50 -19.50 -25.22
C LEU A 12 -1.56 -19.62 -26.72
N SER A 13 -2.72 -19.99 -27.27
CA SER A 13 -2.94 -20.07 -28.72
C SER A 13 -2.93 -18.70 -29.40
N LEU A 14 -3.45 -17.67 -28.71
CA LEU A 14 -3.41 -16.28 -29.19
C LEU A 14 -1.99 -15.70 -29.15
N GLU A 15 -1.19 -16.03 -28.15
CA GLU A 15 0.21 -15.61 -28.06
C GLU A 15 1.07 -16.19 -29.21
N GLN A 16 0.75 -17.41 -29.67
CA GLN A 16 1.43 -18.03 -30.82
C GLN A 16 1.05 -17.41 -32.17
N LEU A 17 -0.14 -16.84 -32.27
CA LEU A 17 -0.65 -16.25 -33.52
C LEU A 17 -0.30 -14.76 -33.66
N THR A 18 -0.04 -14.08 -32.56
CA THR A 18 0.39 -12.69 -32.56
C THR A 18 1.78 -12.64 -31.96
N THR A 19 2.79 -12.24 -32.73
CA THR A 19 4.15 -11.94 -32.25
C THR A 19 4.20 -10.76 -31.25
N THR A 20 3.08 -10.38 -30.72
CA THR A 20 2.92 -9.36 -29.69
C THR A 20 2.86 -10.10 -28.36
N GLN A 21 3.92 -10.00 -27.56
CA GLN A 21 3.84 -10.33 -26.15
C GLN A 21 2.69 -9.50 -25.57
N PHE A 22 1.60 -10.14 -25.24
CA PHE A 22 0.69 -9.61 -24.23
C PHE A 22 1.46 -9.65 -22.92
N SER A 23 2.33 -8.65 -22.70
CA SER A 23 2.69 -8.31 -21.33
C SER A 23 1.35 -8.19 -20.61
N ALA A 24 1.18 -9.02 -19.57
CA ALA A 24 -0.04 -9.12 -18.81
C ALA A 24 -0.66 -7.73 -18.75
N LEU A 25 -1.85 -7.59 -19.32
CA LEU A 25 -2.67 -6.39 -19.14
C LEU A 25 -2.77 -6.23 -17.62
N SER A 26 -1.86 -5.47 -17.05
CA SER A 26 -2.07 -4.94 -15.73
C SER A 26 -3.31 -4.08 -15.90
N ILE A 27 -4.47 -4.66 -15.59
CA ILE A 27 -5.68 -3.88 -15.36
C ILE A 27 -5.20 -2.84 -14.36
N GLU A 28 -5.02 -1.59 -14.81
CA GLU A 28 -4.69 -0.50 -13.92
C GLU A 28 -5.82 -0.50 -12.89
N LYS A 29 -5.51 -1.02 -11.70
CA LYS A 29 -6.45 -1.01 -10.60
C LYS A 29 -6.82 0.45 -10.39
N GLU A 30 -8.09 0.75 -10.51
CA GLU A 30 -8.59 2.10 -10.34
C GLU A 30 -8.19 2.60 -8.95
N ARG A 31 -7.30 3.60 -8.93
CA ARG A 31 -6.82 4.20 -7.69
C ARG A 31 -7.89 5.14 -7.17
N VAL A 32 -8.22 4.96 -5.91
CA VAL A 32 -9.14 5.80 -5.19
C VAL A 32 -8.38 6.69 -4.21
N GLU A 33 -8.82 7.94 -4.10
CA GLU A 33 -8.29 8.88 -3.13
C GLU A 33 -9.18 8.91 -1.90
N LEU A 34 -8.57 8.69 -0.73
CA LEU A 34 -9.25 8.62 0.56
C LEU A 34 -8.63 9.65 1.50
N ARG A 35 -9.46 10.46 2.13
CA ARG A 35 -9.04 11.44 3.12
C ARG A 35 -9.16 10.87 4.53
N PHE A 36 -8.10 10.99 5.31
CA PHE A 36 -8.12 10.55 6.70
C PHE A 36 -9.02 11.46 7.54
N ALA A 37 -10.01 10.86 8.19
CA ALA A 37 -10.99 11.57 9.01
C ALA A 37 -10.73 11.40 10.51
N HIS A 38 -10.54 10.17 10.98
CA HIS A 38 -10.41 9.93 12.41
C HIS A 38 -9.71 8.61 12.73
N ARG A 39 -9.12 8.54 13.92
CA ARG A 39 -8.64 7.30 14.51
C ARG A 39 -9.05 7.20 15.98
N GLN A 40 -9.40 6.00 16.40
CA GLN A 40 -9.77 5.71 17.78
C GLN A 40 -9.08 4.43 18.25
N CYS A 41 -8.35 4.50 19.36
CA CYS A 41 -7.81 3.29 19.98
C CYS A 41 -8.95 2.52 20.64
N LEU A 42 -9.13 1.25 20.26
CA LEU A 42 -10.23 0.40 20.71
C LEU A 42 -9.91 -0.36 22.02
N ASN A 43 -8.63 -0.60 22.30
CA ASN A 43 -8.20 -1.48 23.40
C ASN A 43 -7.29 -0.76 24.40
N LYS A 44 -7.59 0.50 24.74
CA LYS A 44 -6.83 1.25 25.76
C LYS A 44 -6.76 0.47 27.08
N GLY A 45 -5.54 0.33 27.62
CA GLY A 45 -5.30 -0.37 28.87
C GLY A 45 -5.23 -1.90 28.76
N SER A 46 -5.39 -2.47 27.58
CA SER A 46 -5.19 -3.90 27.36
C SER A 46 -3.70 -4.24 27.21
N ILE A 47 -3.34 -5.48 27.56
CA ILE A 47 -2.01 -6.03 27.28
C ILE A 47 -1.91 -6.35 25.77
N GLY A 48 -0.82 -5.94 25.13
CA GLY A 48 -0.53 -6.22 23.74
C GLY A 48 -0.54 -4.99 22.85
N GLU A 49 -0.46 -5.20 21.55
CA GLU A 49 -0.41 -4.13 20.57
C GLU A 49 -1.72 -3.35 20.50
N ALA A 50 -1.62 -2.04 20.32
CA ALA A 50 -2.79 -1.19 20.19
C ALA A 50 -3.58 -1.50 18.92
N ILE A 51 -4.90 -1.52 19.05
CA ILE A 51 -5.85 -1.73 17.94
C ILE A 51 -6.61 -0.44 17.72
N TYR A 52 -6.64 0.02 16.48
CA TYR A 52 -7.29 1.26 16.12
C TYR A 52 -8.42 1.03 15.12
N LYS A 53 -9.52 1.75 15.31
CA LYS A 53 -10.49 2.03 14.28
C LYS A 53 -9.99 3.25 13.50
N ILE A 54 -9.86 3.09 12.19
CA ILE A 54 -9.44 4.14 11.24
C ILE A 54 -10.63 4.47 10.36
N GLN A 55 -10.93 5.74 10.17
CA GLN A 55 -12.01 6.24 9.33
C GLN A 55 -11.43 7.06 8.19
N LEU A 56 -11.82 6.69 6.97
CA LEU A 56 -11.38 7.29 5.71
C LEU A 56 -12.60 7.73 4.90
N ILE A 57 -12.58 8.95 4.38
CA ILE A 57 -13.66 9.50 3.55
C ILE A 57 -13.23 9.41 2.10
N PRO A 58 -14.01 8.74 1.22
CA PRO A 58 -13.78 8.76 -0.22
C PRO A 58 -13.92 10.18 -0.77
N GLU A 59 -12.99 10.61 -1.63
CA GLU A 59 -13.06 11.90 -2.31
C GLU A 59 -13.84 11.84 -3.64
N GLN A 60 -14.32 10.64 -4.01
CA GLN A 60 -15.14 10.37 -5.17
C GLN A 60 -16.26 9.38 -4.82
N ASP A 61 -17.26 9.27 -5.68
CA ASP A 61 -18.27 8.23 -5.56
C ASP A 61 -17.60 6.86 -5.68
N LEU A 62 -17.79 6.05 -4.64
CA LEU A 62 -17.10 4.79 -4.50
C LEU A 62 -18.08 3.70 -4.04
N VAL A 63 -17.98 2.54 -4.68
CA VAL A 63 -18.77 1.36 -4.33
C VAL A 63 -17.87 0.33 -3.65
N TRP A 64 -18.31 -0.17 -2.51
CA TRP A 64 -17.64 -1.26 -1.79
C TRP A 64 -18.67 -2.10 -1.04
N SER A 65 -18.25 -3.23 -0.53
CA SER A 65 -19.01 -4.05 0.41
C SER A 65 -18.19 -4.28 1.68
N SER A 66 -18.85 -4.48 2.81
CA SER A 66 -18.15 -4.91 4.02
C SER A 66 -17.41 -6.23 3.76
N GLY A 67 -16.14 -6.32 4.13
CA GLY A 67 -15.28 -7.46 3.84
C GLY A 67 -14.45 -7.34 2.57
N ASP A 68 -14.70 -6.37 1.70
CA ASP A 68 -13.81 -6.02 0.59
C ASP A 68 -12.44 -5.60 1.11
N ILE A 69 -11.42 -5.70 0.29
CA ILE A 69 -10.04 -5.43 0.65
C ILE A 69 -9.61 -4.04 0.17
N LEU A 70 -9.20 -3.21 1.10
CA LEU A 70 -8.52 -1.95 0.81
C LEU A 70 -7.01 -2.20 0.72
N GLU A 71 -6.43 -2.02 -0.46
CA GLU A 71 -5.00 -2.15 -0.73
C GLU A 71 -4.36 -0.76 -0.66
N ILE A 72 -3.54 -0.52 0.36
CA ILE A 72 -2.90 0.76 0.61
C ILE A 72 -1.43 0.70 0.20
N GLN A 73 -0.99 1.65 -0.63
CA GLN A 73 0.41 1.81 -0.97
C GLN A 73 1.17 2.35 0.25
N CYS A 74 2.17 1.59 0.72
CA CYS A 74 3.08 2.06 1.76
C CYS A 74 4.02 3.12 1.21
N GLU A 75 4.34 4.10 2.04
CA GLU A 75 5.33 5.14 1.76
C GLU A 75 6.20 5.40 2.99
N ASN A 76 7.48 5.69 2.75
CA ASN A 76 8.34 6.22 3.78
C ASN A 76 7.93 7.67 4.12
N ASN A 77 7.96 8.03 5.39
CA ASN A 77 7.75 9.41 5.81
C ASN A 77 9.00 10.27 5.49
N THR A 78 8.81 11.58 5.57
CA THR A 78 9.88 12.53 5.25
C THR A 78 11.10 12.38 6.17
N ILE A 79 10.87 12.11 7.45
CA ILE A 79 11.93 11.94 8.46
C ILE A 79 12.77 10.71 8.15
N ASP A 80 12.13 9.57 7.82
CA ASP A 80 12.84 8.34 7.46
C ASP A 80 13.71 8.54 6.21
N ILE A 81 13.19 9.26 5.20
CA ILE A 81 13.94 9.58 3.99
C ILE A 81 15.12 10.49 4.31
N GLN A 82 14.94 11.53 5.12
CA GLN A 82 16.01 12.44 5.51
C GLN A 82 17.11 11.72 6.30
N ASN A 83 16.73 10.85 7.24
CA ASN A 83 17.66 10.02 7.99
C ASN A 83 18.45 9.08 7.07
N PHE A 84 17.78 8.45 6.11
CA PHE A 84 18.43 7.62 5.10
C PHE A 84 19.43 8.41 4.27
N LEU A 85 19.03 9.57 3.72
CA LEU A 85 19.93 10.43 2.93
C LEU A 85 21.14 10.90 3.75
N ALA A 86 20.92 11.28 5.01
CA ALA A 86 22.00 11.67 5.92
C ALA A 86 22.98 10.53 6.19
N ALA A 87 22.47 9.31 6.45
CA ALA A 87 23.30 8.12 6.65
C ALA A 87 24.12 7.74 5.40
N GLN A 88 23.57 8.02 4.22
CA GLN A 88 24.26 7.80 2.94
C GLN A 88 25.16 8.99 2.50
N GLN A 89 25.29 10.04 3.32
CA GLN A 89 26.03 11.29 3.01
C GLN A 89 25.51 11.98 1.73
N GLN A 90 24.21 11.89 1.48
CA GLN A 90 23.53 12.41 0.29
C GLN A 90 22.50 13.50 0.66
N LYS A 91 22.86 14.44 1.55
CA LYS A 91 21.92 15.44 2.10
C LYS A 91 21.28 16.33 1.05
N ASP A 92 21.96 16.57 -0.07
CA ASP A 92 21.49 17.44 -1.14
C ASP A 92 20.70 16.68 -2.23
N ALA A 93 20.49 15.39 -2.06
CA ALA A 93 19.82 14.52 -3.05
C ALA A 93 18.29 14.64 -2.98
N VAL A 94 17.76 15.86 -2.94
CA VAL A 94 16.32 16.15 -2.82
C VAL A 94 15.50 15.64 -4.01
N ASP A 95 16.10 15.59 -5.19
CA ASP A 95 15.46 15.13 -6.42
C ASP A 95 15.06 13.63 -6.37
N PHE A 96 15.68 12.86 -5.47
CA PHE A 96 15.37 11.44 -5.29
C PHE A 96 14.26 11.18 -4.26
N ILE A 97 13.79 12.19 -3.54
CA ILE A 97 12.75 12.05 -2.51
C ILE A 97 11.48 11.36 -3.05
N PRO A 98 10.94 11.74 -4.23
CA PRO A 98 9.75 11.09 -4.77
C PRO A 98 9.94 9.57 -4.99
N GLN A 99 11.12 9.17 -5.49
CA GLN A 99 11.46 7.76 -5.69
C GLN A 99 11.64 7.04 -4.35
N LEU A 100 12.40 7.62 -3.41
CA LEU A 100 12.69 7.05 -2.10
C LEU A 100 11.42 6.83 -1.26
N ARG A 101 10.34 7.60 -1.49
CA ARG A 101 9.06 7.36 -0.82
C ARG A 101 8.53 5.95 -0.98
N ARG A 102 8.80 5.31 -2.13
CA ARG A 102 8.24 4.01 -2.49
C ARG A 102 9.23 2.86 -2.40
N LEU A 103 10.48 3.12 -2.05
CA LEU A 103 11.53 2.12 -1.95
C LEU A 103 11.68 1.57 -0.53
N ASN A 104 12.04 0.31 -0.41
CA ASN A 104 12.29 -0.32 0.89
C ASN A 104 13.65 0.12 1.46
N LEU A 105 13.66 1.22 2.21
CA LEU A 105 14.86 1.78 2.83
C LEU A 105 15.39 0.96 4.01
N ARG A 106 14.66 -0.07 4.44
CA ARG A 106 15.05 -0.96 5.55
C ARG A 106 15.86 -2.18 5.08
N LYS A 107 15.85 -2.46 3.76
CA LYS A 107 16.57 -3.57 3.14
C LYS A 107 17.48 -3.01 2.04
N LEU A 108 18.74 -2.72 2.41
CA LEU A 108 19.66 -2.09 1.51
C LEU A 108 20.35 -3.12 0.61
N PRO A 109 20.31 -2.97 -0.72
CA PRO A 109 21.10 -3.80 -1.63
C PRO A 109 22.59 -3.42 -1.52
N PRO A 110 23.52 -4.32 -1.91
CA PRO A 110 24.93 -4.00 -1.97
C PRO A 110 25.20 -2.79 -2.88
N ARG A 111 25.94 -1.80 -2.37
CA ARG A 111 26.23 -0.58 -3.14
C ARG A 111 27.39 -0.74 -4.11
N ALA A 112 28.40 -1.56 -3.76
CA ALA A 112 29.63 -1.72 -4.53
C ALA A 112 30.20 -0.35 -4.98
N SER A 113 30.53 -0.22 -6.28
CA SER A 113 31.05 1.03 -6.89
C SER A 113 29.96 1.86 -7.60
N LEU A 114 28.67 1.56 -7.36
CA LEU A 114 27.58 2.28 -8.00
C LEU A 114 27.48 3.73 -7.49
N SER A 115 27.15 4.64 -8.39
CA SER A 115 26.68 5.97 -8.01
C SER A 115 25.40 5.88 -7.17
N PHE A 116 25.01 6.94 -6.47
CA PHE A 116 23.80 6.94 -5.68
C PHE A 116 22.56 6.68 -6.55
N ALA A 117 22.49 7.31 -7.72
CA ALA A 117 21.39 7.16 -8.66
C ALA A 117 21.24 5.71 -9.17
N GLU A 118 22.34 5.07 -9.54
CA GLU A 118 22.33 3.66 -9.96
C GLU A 118 21.97 2.73 -8.81
N TRP A 119 22.51 3.00 -7.62
CA TRP A 119 22.24 2.16 -6.46
C TRP A 119 20.79 2.13 -6.04
N ILE A 120 20.09 3.27 -6.02
CA ILE A 120 18.66 3.32 -5.63
C ILE A 120 17.77 2.56 -6.60
N THR A 121 18.18 2.35 -7.87
CA THR A 121 17.40 1.50 -8.80
C THR A 121 17.42 0.02 -8.43
N GLN A 122 18.34 -0.41 -7.56
CA GLN A 122 18.44 -1.79 -7.07
C GLN A 122 17.50 -2.07 -5.89
N PHE A 123 16.85 -1.05 -5.32
CA PHE A 123 15.99 -1.22 -4.16
C PHE A 123 14.67 -1.89 -4.54
N GLU A 124 14.22 -2.77 -3.68
CA GLU A 124 12.86 -3.32 -3.78
C GLU A 124 11.83 -2.20 -3.50
N SER A 125 10.71 -2.23 -4.19
CA SER A 125 9.58 -1.36 -3.86
C SER A 125 8.92 -1.78 -2.55
N LEU A 126 8.35 -0.83 -1.82
CA LEU A 126 7.52 -1.12 -0.66
C LEU A 126 6.28 -1.90 -1.08
N ALA A 127 6.02 -3.00 -0.41
CA ALA A 127 4.82 -3.79 -0.64
C ALA A 127 3.56 -3.02 -0.20
N GLN A 128 2.48 -3.19 -0.94
CA GLN A 128 1.15 -2.75 -0.52
C GLN A 128 0.73 -3.51 0.75
N ARG A 129 -0.19 -2.92 1.51
CA ARG A 129 -0.82 -3.56 2.67
C ARG A 129 -2.31 -3.64 2.46
N GLU A 130 -2.85 -4.79 2.80
CA GLU A 130 -4.25 -5.13 2.64
C GLU A 130 -4.96 -5.05 3.99
N TYR A 131 -6.14 -4.44 3.97
CA TYR A 131 -7.02 -4.32 5.14
C TYR A 131 -8.45 -4.62 4.72
N SER A 132 -9.15 -5.45 5.49
CA SER A 132 -10.57 -5.68 5.26
C SER A 132 -11.39 -4.45 5.66
N ILE A 133 -12.31 -4.04 4.80
CA ILE A 133 -13.24 -2.95 5.07
C ILE A 133 -14.30 -3.44 6.07
N ALA A 134 -14.46 -2.70 7.17
CA ALA A 134 -15.37 -3.06 8.26
C ALA A 134 -16.67 -2.25 8.26
N SER A 135 -16.88 -1.36 7.28
CA SER A 135 -18.07 -0.50 7.16
C SER A 135 -18.92 -0.87 5.97
N LEU A 136 -20.17 -0.45 6.03
CA LEU A 136 -21.10 -0.48 4.90
C LEU A 136 -21.04 0.86 4.13
N PRO A 137 -21.36 0.86 2.81
CA PRO A 137 -21.38 2.09 2.00
C PRO A 137 -22.32 3.17 2.54
N GLU A 138 -23.43 2.77 3.13
CA GLU A 138 -24.44 3.67 3.70
C GLU A 138 -23.88 4.55 4.84
N ASN A 139 -22.76 4.15 5.43
CA ASN A 139 -22.08 4.95 6.46
C ASN A 139 -21.34 6.15 5.85
N GLY A 140 -21.17 6.21 4.53
CA GLY A 140 -20.49 7.29 3.81
C GLY A 140 -18.98 7.37 4.02
N LEU A 141 -18.40 6.37 4.72
CA LEU A 141 -16.97 6.31 5.00
C LEU A 141 -16.46 4.87 5.10
N ILE A 142 -15.19 4.67 4.82
CA ILE A 142 -14.51 3.39 4.96
C ILE A 142 -13.93 3.29 6.38
N GLU A 143 -14.30 2.24 7.10
CA GLU A 143 -13.71 1.91 8.41
C GLU A 143 -12.78 0.69 8.28
N LEU A 144 -11.62 0.80 8.91
CA LEU A 144 -10.67 -0.30 9.06
C LEU A 144 -10.41 -0.56 10.54
N VAL A 145 -10.18 -1.82 10.89
CA VAL A 145 -9.67 -2.20 12.21
C VAL A 145 -8.21 -2.63 12.04
N VAL A 146 -7.30 -1.82 12.56
CA VAL A 146 -5.86 -1.94 12.32
C VAL A 146 -5.12 -2.20 13.62
N ARG A 147 -4.42 -3.34 13.70
CA ARG A 147 -3.45 -3.61 14.75
C ARG A 147 -2.15 -2.86 14.43
N GLN A 148 -1.69 -2.03 15.36
CA GLN A 148 -0.44 -1.30 15.24
C GLN A 148 0.73 -2.26 15.48
N GLN A 149 1.38 -2.68 14.41
CA GLN A 149 2.55 -3.54 14.51
C GLN A 149 3.78 -2.72 14.93
N GLN A 150 4.51 -3.23 15.90
CA GLN A 150 5.80 -2.71 16.30
C GLN A 150 6.89 -3.70 15.94
N THR A 151 7.99 -3.18 15.38
CA THR A 151 9.18 -3.93 14.97
C THR A 151 10.41 -3.31 15.63
N GLU A 152 11.55 -3.98 15.56
CA GLU A 152 12.82 -3.42 16.06
C GLU A 152 13.19 -2.08 15.39
N SER A 153 12.76 -1.87 14.16
CA SER A 153 12.98 -0.64 13.38
C SER A 153 11.84 0.38 13.51
N GLY A 154 10.98 0.28 14.53
CA GLY A 154 9.84 1.16 14.78
C GLY A 154 8.51 0.56 14.34
N PHE A 155 7.52 1.39 14.09
CA PHE A 155 6.20 0.93 13.64
C PHE A 155 6.24 0.30 12.24
N GLY A 156 5.35 -0.66 12.00
CA GLY A 156 5.13 -1.23 10.68
C GLY A 156 4.72 -0.14 9.67
N LEU A 157 5.27 -0.17 8.46
CA LEU A 157 5.07 0.89 7.47
C LEU A 157 3.60 1.17 7.16
N GLY A 158 2.77 0.14 7.00
CA GLY A 158 1.34 0.31 6.75
C GLY A 158 0.56 0.66 8.02
N SER A 159 0.68 -0.18 9.07
CA SER A 159 -0.05 0.03 10.32
C SER A 159 0.39 1.32 11.01
N GLY A 160 1.69 1.63 11.04
CA GLY A 160 2.22 2.87 11.62
C GLY A 160 1.72 4.10 10.89
N ARG A 161 1.67 4.08 9.53
CA ARG A 161 1.10 5.19 8.75
C ARG A 161 -0.35 5.46 9.16
N LEU A 162 -1.19 4.43 9.22
CA LEU A 162 -2.61 4.57 9.54
C LEU A 162 -2.86 4.97 11.00
N THR A 163 -2.08 4.42 11.93
CA THR A 163 -2.33 4.57 13.38
C THR A 163 -1.63 5.77 14.02
N VAL A 164 -0.56 6.30 13.38
CA VAL A 164 0.23 7.43 13.92
C VAL A 164 0.56 8.46 12.84
N GLY A 165 0.91 8.01 11.63
CA GLY A 165 1.56 8.84 10.61
C GLY A 165 0.64 9.76 9.83
N LEU A 166 -0.67 9.46 9.70
CA LEU A 166 -1.61 10.32 9.00
C LEU A 166 -2.07 11.47 9.91
N GLU A 167 -2.01 12.68 9.38
CA GLU A 167 -2.60 13.86 9.99
C GLU A 167 -4.05 14.05 9.52
N GLN A 168 -4.83 14.84 10.29
CA GLN A 168 -6.20 15.17 9.94
C GLN A 168 -6.28 15.75 8.52
N ASP A 169 -7.25 15.29 7.75
CA ASP A 169 -7.52 15.68 6.35
C ASP A 169 -6.40 15.35 5.34
N GLN A 170 -5.38 14.59 5.74
CA GLN A 170 -4.37 14.10 4.80
C GLN A 170 -4.94 12.99 3.93
N SER A 171 -4.68 13.06 2.61
CA SER A 171 -5.10 12.05 1.64
C SER A 171 -4.11 10.88 1.54
N LEU A 172 -4.65 9.74 1.17
CA LEU A 172 -3.90 8.54 0.79
C LEU A 172 -4.52 7.91 -0.46
N GLN A 173 -3.70 7.26 -1.26
CA GLN A 173 -4.15 6.49 -2.41
C GLN A 173 -4.24 5.01 -2.05
N ALA A 174 -5.32 4.39 -2.48
CA ALA A 174 -5.60 2.98 -2.27
C ALA A 174 -6.27 2.37 -3.50
N ASN A 175 -6.43 1.05 -3.52
CA ASN A 175 -7.31 0.35 -4.43
C ASN A 175 -8.32 -0.44 -3.61
N ILE A 176 -9.52 -0.65 -4.14
CA ILE A 176 -10.48 -1.58 -3.55
C ILE A 176 -10.52 -2.83 -4.41
N ARG A 177 -10.42 -3.97 -3.76
CA ARG A 177 -10.54 -5.28 -4.39
C ARG A 177 -11.69 -6.04 -3.75
N HIS A 178 -12.63 -6.47 -4.58
CA HIS A 178 -13.72 -7.34 -4.13
C HIS A 178 -13.19 -8.63 -3.51
N ASN A 179 -13.79 -9.05 -2.41
CA ASN A 179 -13.41 -10.25 -1.67
C ASN A 179 -14.56 -11.28 -1.67
N PRO A 180 -14.66 -12.11 -2.73
CA PRO A 180 -15.76 -13.07 -2.86
C PRO A 180 -15.80 -14.13 -1.77
N SER A 181 -14.69 -14.35 -1.06
CA SER A 181 -14.63 -15.33 0.03
C SER A 181 -15.27 -14.86 1.33
N PHE A 182 -15.58 -13.57 1.44
CA PHE A 182 -16.21 -12.99 2.64
C PHE A 182 -17.72 -12.88 2.52
N HIS A 183 -18.24 -12.81 1.30
CA HIS A 183 -19.67 -12.69 1.03
C HIS A 183 -20.28 -14.10 0.95
N LEU A 184 -21.23 -14.39 1.82
CA LEU A 184 -22.04 -15.61 1.84
C LEU A 184 -23.16 -15.55 0.82
#